data_3a81410ee9db2f80d4ec70dde37c3f5f
#
_entry.id   3a81410ee9db2f80d4ec70dde37c3f5f
#
_cell.length_a   1.000
_cell.length_b   1.000
_cell.length_c   1.000
_cell.angle_alpha   90.00
_cell.angle_beta   90.00
_cell.angle_gamma   90.00
#
_symmetry.space_group_name_H-M   'P 1'
#
loop_
_entity.id
_entity.type
_entity.pdbx_description
1 polymer ?
#
loop_
_entity_poly.entity_id
_entity_poly.type
_entity_poly.pdbx_seq_one_letter_code
_entity_poly.pdbx_strand_id
1 'polypeptide(L)'
;MPLLVSEAIVLHAFDYLESSRIVHLVTRDAGMRSAIAKGARKSRRRFGSGLDLFAQGTAYLHTKAGRELDILSGFEDVRTRTDLGGDLERFTGAEAIAEIALFFGRDGADVQLFDAVAAAFDALVATSDEGAARETTLAGAWQIVAALGFGPAVAECAECGTALGEKDSALFTHSIGGVLCKRCARLSPGGRKLPAVARDAIAGWMAGRHVELTESDARAHQRLLHEFLDYHLHDGRTLRAFDMWECGATALGSRPSALGSREPRADG
;
A
#
# COMPACT_ATOMS: atom_id res chain seq x y z
N MET A 1 5.94 15.33 27.51
CA MET A 1 5.83 14.68 26.19
C MET A 1 5.38 15.75 25.22
N PRO A 2 6.16 16.06 24.20
CA PRO A 2 5.73 17.03 23.19
C PRO A 2 4.43 16.55 22.51
N LEU A 3 3.57 17.51 22.20
CA LEU A 3 2.35 17.28 21.43
C LEU A 3 2.67 17.54 19.95
N LEU A 4 2.47 16.54 19.11
CA LEU A 4 2.46 16.65 17.67
C LEU A 4 0.99 16.72 17.24
N VAL A 5 0.64 17.75 16.48
CA VAL A 5 -0.66 17.91 15.82
C VAL A 5 -0.40 17.87 14.33
N SER A 6 -0.97 16.90 13.63
CA SER A 6 -0.76 16.71 12.19
C SER A 6 -1.99 16.14 11.53
N GLU A 7 -2.18 16.46 10.27
CA GLU A 7 -3.09 15.72 9.42
C GLU A 7 -2.61 14.27 9.29
N ALA A 8 -3.52 13.32 9.41
CA ALA A 8 -3.20 11.90 9.42
C ALA A 8 -4.27 11.06 8.73
N ILE A 9 -3.87 9.92 8.19
CA ILE A 9 -4.76 8.90 7.65
C ILE A 9 -4.56 7.61 8.43
N VAL A 10 -5.65 6.96 8.83
CA VAL A 10 -5.64 5.66 9.50
C VAL A 10 -5.40 4.57 8.46
N LEU A 11 -4.23 3.93 8.52
CA LEU A 11 -3.87 2.84 7.60
C LEU A 11 -4.28 1.48 8.15
N HIS A 12 -4.13 1.30 9.46
CA HIS A 12 -4.52 0.06 10.14
C HIS A 12 -4.94 0.36 11.58
N ALA A 13 -5.92 -0.37 12.08
CA ALA A 13 -6.40 -0.23 13.46
C ALA A 13 -6.86 -1.58 14.01
N PHE A 14 -6.44 -1.92 15.23
CA PHE A 14 -6.89 -3.14 15.89
C PHE A 14 -7.16 -2.91 17.37
N ASP A 15 -8.08 -3.69 17.92
CA ASP A 15 -8.46 -3.59 19.31
C ASP A 15 -7.30 -4.05 20.20
N TYR A 16 -7.07 -3.27 21.27
CA TYR A 16 -6.05 -3.54 22.26
C TYR A 16 -6.62 -3.37 23.66
N LEU A 17 -6.55 -4.43 24.47
CA LEU A 17 -7.21 -4.51 25.77
C LEU A 17 -8.74 -4.24 25.63
N GLU A 18 -9.44 -3.98 26.72
CA GLU A 18 -10.91 -3.86 26.72
C GLU A 18 -11.45 -2.62 26.03
N SER A 19 -10.70 -1.51 25.99
CA SER A 19 -11.23 -0.21 25.56
C SER A 19 -10.30 0.59 24.66
N SER A 20 -9.09 0.12 24.43
CA SER A 20 -8.06 0.82 23.64
C SER A 20 -8.00 0.28 22.21
N ARG A 21 -7.40 1.04 21.32
CA ARG A 21 -6.99 0.60 19.98
C ARG A 21 -5.54 0.96 19.75
N ILE A 22 -4.82 0.14 19.00
CA ILE A 22 -3.54 0.52 18.40
C ILE A 22 -3.84 0.89 16.96
N VAL A 23 -3.29 2.02 16.53
CA VAL A 23 -3.48 2.56 15.19
C VAL A 23 -2.14 2.82 14.54
N HIS A 24 -2.07 2.52 13.25
CA HIS A 24 -0.95 2.90 12.39
C HIS A 24 -1.43 4.00 11.46
N LEU A 25 -0.71 5.09 11.46
CA LEU A 25 -1.05 6.32 10.75
C LEU A 25 0.06 6.71 9.78
N VAL A 26 -0.29 7.20 8.61
CA VAL A 26 0.59 8.09 7.87
C VAL A 26 0.21 9.52 8.24
N THR A 27 1.19 10.31 8.68
CA THR A 27 1.00 11.71 9.06
C THR A 27 1.74 12.62 8.08
N ARG A 28 1.17 13.79 7.79
CA ARG A 28 1.78 14.75 6.86
C ARG A 28 3.12 15.28 7.35
N ASP A 29 3.21 15.58 8.66
CA ASP A 29 4.35 16.32 9.22
C ASP A 29 5.37 15.43 9.94
N ALA A 30 5.07 14.12 10.14
CA ALA A 30 5.94 13.22 10.88
C ALA A 30 6.03 11.80 10.29
N GLY A 31 5.49 11.57 9.07
CA GLY A 31 5.56 10.28 8.38
C GLY A 31 4.77 9.19 9.09
N MET A 32 5.31 7.98 9.09
CA MET A 32 4.65 6.82 9.70
C MET A 32 4.67 6.90 11.23
N ARG A 33 3.50 6.70 11.86
CA ARG A 33 3.37 6.73 13.32
C ARG A 33 2.51 5.57 13.80
N SER A 34 2.96 4.94 14.88
CA SER A 34 2.17 3.93 15.58
C SER A 34 1.76 4.50 16.93
N ALA A 35 0.47 4.43 17.26
CA ALA A 35 -0.03 5.04 18.47
C ALA A 35 -1.09 4.19 19.17
N ILE A 36 -1.15 4.31 20.51
CA ILE A 36 -2.22 3.76 21.32
C ILE A 36 -3.28 4.83 21.59
N ALA A 37 -4.52 4.55 21.21
CA ALA A 37 -5.70 5.35 21.50
C ALA A 37 -6.45 4.76 22.72
N LYS A 38 -6.11 5.25 23.91
CA LYS A 38 -6.71 4.75 25.16
C LYS A 38 -8.17 5.16 25.28
N GLY A 39 -9.04 4.17 25.49
CA GLY A 39 -10.48 4.39 25.62
C GLY A 39 -11.19 4.74 24.31
N ALA A 40 -10.57 4.49 23.15
CA ALA A 40 -11.13 4.80 21.84
C ALA A 40 -12.50 4.16 21.61
N ARG A 41 -12.71 2.93 22.07
CA ARG A 41 -13.99 2.21 21.94
C ARG A 41 -15.14 2.82 22.77
N LYS A 42 -14.82 3.65 23.78
CA LYS A 42 -15.81 4.24 24.70
C LYS A 42 -16.01 5.74 24.47
N SER A 43 -15.15 6.41 23.71
CA SER A 43 -15.15 7.88 23.60
C SER A 43 -15.17 8.36 22.14
N ARG A 44 -16.38 8.40 21.55
CA ARG A 44 -16.60 9.03 20.24
C ARG A 44 -16.23 10.52 20.22
N ARG A 45 -16.37 11.22 21.34
CA ARG A 45 -16.02 12.66 21.44
C ARG A 45 -14.55 12.94 21.15
N ARG A 46 -13.64 12.00 21.49
CA ARG A 46 -12.19 12.19 21.30
C ARG A 46 -11.66 11.59 20.01
N PHE A 47 -12.37 10.60 19.46
CA PHE A 47 -11.89 9.77 18.37
C PHE A 47 -12.91 9.63 17.23
N GLY A 48 -13.86 10.57 17.11
CA GLY A 48 -14.83 10.61 16.01
C GLY A 48 -15.58 9.30 15.80
N SER A 49 -15.52 8.77 14.58
CA SER A 49 -16.11 7.48 14.19
C SER A 49 -15.47 6.27 14.87
N GLY A 50 -14.42 6.45 15.68
CA GLY A 50 -13.73 5.39 16.38
C GLY A 50 -12.44 4.92 15.70
N LEU A 51 -11.84 5.76 14.89
CA LEU A 51 -10.64 5.46 14.11
C LEU A 51 -10.90 4.38 13.04
N ASP A 52 -11.90 4.65 12.21
CA ASP A 52 -12.21 3.78 11.09
C ASP A 52 -11.04 3.72 10.08
N LEU A 53 -10.91 2.58 9.40
CA LEU A 53 -9.89 2.40 8.37
C LEU A 53 -10.05 3.46 7.27
N PHE A 54 -8.92 3.98 6.80
CA PHE A 54 -8.79 4.97 5.75
C PHE A 54 -9.38 6.36 6.08
N ALA A 55 -9.88 6.56 7.32
CA ALA A 55 -10.32 7.87 7.78
C ALA A 55 -9.14 8.85 7.81
N GLN A 56 -9.38 10.08 7.35
CA GLN A 56 -8.44 11.19 7.36
C GLN A 56 -8.92 12.28 8.30
N GLY A 57 -8.03 12.81 9.10
CA GLY A 57 -8.37 13.81 10.09
C GLY A 57 -7.15 14.40 10.76
N THR A 58 -7.37 15.21 11.80
CA THR A 58 -6.30 15.78 12.62
C THR A 58 -6.00 14.87 13.80
N ALA A 59 -4.77 14.36 13.86
CA ALA A 59 -4.27 13.53 14.95
C ALA A 59 -3.53 14.37 16.01
N TYR A 60 -3.84 14.13 17.28
CA TYR A 60 -3.17 14.73 18.44
C TYR A 60 -2.31 13.66 19.14
N LEU A 61 -1.01 13.66 18.85
CA LEU A 61 -0.06 12.62 19.26
C LEU A 61 0.89 13.14 20.34
N HIS A 62 0.95 12.47 21.48
CA HIS A 62 2.00 12.71 22.47
C HIS A 62 3.16 11.77 22.19
N THR A 63 4.26 12.36 21.73
CA THR A 63 5.46 11.63 21.32
C THR A 63 6.48 11.54 22.45
N LYS A 64 7.23 10.45 22.53
CA LYS A 64 8.36 10.32 23.44
C LYS A 64 9.49 9.55 22.78
N ALA A 65 10.67 10.15 22.70
CA ALA A 65 11.86 9.49 22.18
C ALA A 65 12.10 8.14 22.87
N GLY A 66 12.44 7.12 22.09
CA GLY A 66 12.71 5.75 22.56
C GLY A 66 11.46 4.90 22.88
N ARG A 67 10.28 5.34 22.48
CA ARG A 67 9.06 4.50 22.52
C ARG A 67 8.63 4.12 21.12
N GLU A 68 8.23 2.88 20.96
CA GLU A 68 7.67 2.34 19.71
C GLU A 68 6.24 2.85 19.44
N LEU A 69 5.49 3.18 20.51
CA LEU A 69 4.12 3.65 20.41
C LEU A 69 3.98 5.04 21.03
N ASP A 70 3.43 5.97 20.26
CA ASP A 70 2.93 7.24 20.74
C ASP A 70 1.60 7.10 21.49
N ILE A 71 1.13 8.16 22.11
CA ILE A 71 -0.22 8.20 22.70
C ILE A 71 -1.08 9.11 21.84
N LEU A 72 -2.08 8.54 21.17
CA LEU A 72 -3.11 9.31 20.50
C LEU A 72 -4.14 9.79 21.54
N SER A 73 -4.18 11.10 21.75
CA SER A 73 -5.09 11.73 22.72
C SER A 73 -6.41 12.17 22.11
N GLY A 74 -6.46 12.39 20.79
CA GLY A 74 -7.64 12.75 20.03
C GLY A 74 -7.41 12.54 18.53
N PHE A 75 -8.52 12.36 17.81
CA PHE A 75 -8.56 12.32 16.36
C PHE A 75 -9.85 12.98 15.90
N GLU A 76 -9.73 14.03 15.11
CA GLU A 76 -10.87 14.77 14.57
C GLU A 76 -11.03 14.41 13.10
N ASP A 77 -12.06 13.60 12.78
CA ASP A 77 -12.33 13.15 11.43
C ASP A 77 -12.72 14.36 10.55
N VAL A 78 -12.03 14.50 9.42
CA VAL A 78 -12.37 15.46 8.36
C VAL A 78 -13.04 14.74 7.20
N ARG A 79 -12.58 13.53 6.89
CA ARG A 79 -13.09 12.69 5.82
C ARG A 79 -13.11 11.23 6.24
N THR A 80 -14.28 10.62 6.14
CA THR A 80 -14.43 9.17 6.26
C THR A 80 -14.53 8.56 4.87
N ARG A 81 -14.06 7.31 4.72
CA ARG A 81 -14.11 6.56 3.45
C ARG A 81 -14.85 5.25 3.65
N THR A 82 -15.97 5.30 4.37
CA THR A 82 -16.81 4.14 4.70
C THR A 82 -17.35 3.43 3.45
N ASP A 83 -17.49 4.15 2.34
CA ASP A 83 -17.97 3.62 1.06
C ASP A 83 -17.04 2.56 0.46
N LEU A 84 -15.76 2.54 0.85
CA LEU A 84 -14.82 1.48 0.45
C LEU A 84 -15.25 0.12 0.99
N GLY A 85 -15.88 0.06 2.16
CA GLY A 85 -16.39 -1.19 2.75
C GLY A 85 -17.60 -1.81 2.03
N GLY A 86 -18.24 -1.06 1.15
CA GLY A 86 -19.39 -1.53 0.36
C GLY A 86 -19.04 -2.38 -0.87
N ASP A 87 -17.77 -2.41 -1.25
CA ASP A 87 -17.27 -3.15 -2.42
C ASP A 87 -15.97 -3.87 -2.06
N LEU A 88 -15.92 -5.19 -2.31
CA LEU A 88 -14.79 -6.02 -1.90
C LEU A 88 -13.50 -5.68 -2.66
N GLU A 89 -13.58 -5.40 -3.95
CA GLU A 89 -12.40 -5.10 -4.77
C GLU A 89 -11.79 -3.74 -4.37
N ARG A 90 -12.63 -2.73 -4.14
CA ARG A 90 -12.18 -1.42 -3.62
C ARG A 90 -11.59 -1.54 -2.22
N PHE A 91 -12.23 -2.32 -1.34
CA PHE A 91 -11.75 -2.51 0.02
C PHE A 91 -10.39 -3.21 0.06
N THR A 92 -10.26 -4.35 -0.64
CA THR A 92 -8.98 -5.08 -0.70
C THR A 92 -7.89 -4.30 -1.40
N GLY A 93 -8.23 -3.49 -2.41
CA GLY A 93 -7.32 -2.55 -3.04
C GLY A 93 -6.81 -1.48 -2.07
N ALA A 94 -7.70 -0.90 -1.26
CA ALA A 94 -7.33 0.07 -0.24
C ALA A 94 -6.45 -0.56 0.86
N GLU A 95 -6.74 -1.80 1.29
CA GLU A 95 -5.89 -2.55 2.23
C GLU A 95 -4.49 -2.80 1.64
N ALA A 96 -4.39 -3.17 0.36
CA ALA A 96 -3.11 -3.36 -0.32
C ALA A 96 -2.29 -2.04 -0.37
N ILE A 97 -2.94 -0.92 -0.70
CA ILE A 97 -2.32 0.42 -0.67
C ILE A 97 -1.83 0.77 0.74
N ALA A 98 -2.66 0.54 1.77
CA ALA A 98 -2.29 0.78 3.16
C ALA A 98 -1.08 -0.07 3.58
N GLU A 99 -1.04 -1.33 3.19
CA GLU A 99 0.06 -2.26 3.49
C GLU A 99 1.37 -1.81 2.85
N ILE A 100 1.36 -1.36 1.58
CA ILE A 100 2.53 -0.79 0.91
C ILE A 100 3.05 0.42 1.70
N ALA A 101 2.16 1.36 2.07
CA ALA A 101 2.55 2.53 2.85
C ALA A 101 3.13 2.13 4.22
N LEU A 102 2.54 1.15 4.91
CA LEU A 102 3.00 0.65 6.21
C LEU A 102 4.38 -0.02 6.16
N PHE A 103 4.68 -0.74 5.09
CA PHE A 103 5.91 -1.52 5.00
C PHE A 103 7.10 -0.71 4.48
N PHE A 104 6.84 0.23 3.60
CA PHE A 104 7.88 1.02 2.93
C PHE A 104 7.98 2.47 3.42
N GLY A 105 6.91 2.99 4.07
CA GLY A 105 6.93 4.32 4.67
C GLY A 105 7.89 4.40 5.86
N ARG A 106 8.44 5.59 6.08
CA ARG A 106 9.43 5.86 7.14
C ARG A 106 8.92 6.88 8.14
N ASP A 107 9.58 6.93 9.28
CA ASP A 107 9.42 8.04 10.22
C ASP A 107 10.02 9.31 9.62
N GLY A 108 9.41 10.46 9.94
CA GLY A 108 9.79 11.75 9.41
C GLY A 108 8.81 12.26 8.36
N ALA A 109 8.73 13.57 8.21
CA ALA A 109 7.79 14.21 7.28
C ALA A 109 7.99 13.71 5.85
N ASP A 110 6.92 13.21 5.26
CA ASP A 110 6.86 12.76 3.87
C ASP A 110 5.51 13.18 3.27
N VAL A 111 5.45 14.43 2.83
CA VAL A 111 4.24 15.01 2.26
C VAL A 111 3.85 14.32 0.96
N GLN A 112 4.82 13.85 0.18
CA GLN A 112 4.55 13.18 -1.09
C GLN A 112 3.88 11.81 -0.87
N LEU A 113 4.37 11.05 0.10
CA LEU A 113 3.73 9.79 0.49
C LEU A 113 2.32 10.02 1.03
N PHE A 114 2.16 11.01 1.92
CA PHE A 114 0.85 11.36 2.48
C PHE A 114 -0.16 11.70 1.39
N ASP A 115 0.22 12.59 0.46
CA ASP A 115 -0.64 13.04 -0.64
C ASP A 115 -0.96 11.89 -1.62
N ALA A 116 0.02 11.02 -1.92
CA ALA A 116 -0.18 9.85 -2.77
C ALA A 116 -1.18 8.85 -2.16
N VAL A 117 -1.06 8.58 -0.85
CA VAL A 117 -1.99 7.69 -0.12
C VAL A 117 -3.39 8.29 -0.09
N ALA A 118 -3.52 9.59 0.23
CA ALA A 118 -4.81 10.27 0.25
C ALA A 118 -5.49 10.24 -1.12
N ALA A 119 -4.74 10.56 -2.19
CA ALA A 119 -5.25 10.55 -3.57
C ALA A 119 -5.67 9.15 -4.03
N ALA A 120 -4.91 8.11 -3.67
CA ALA A 120 -5.22 6.74 -4.03
C ALA A 120 -6.53 6.27 -3.37
N PHE A 121 -6.74 6.56 -2.09
CA PHE A 121 -8.01 6.25 -1.41
C PHE A 121 -9.19 7.04 -1.97
N ASP A 122 -9.01 8.32 -2.28
CA ASP A 122 -10.05 9.16 -2.86
C ASP A 122 -10.44 8.69 -4.26
N ALA A 123 -9.47 8.26 -5.06
CA ALA A 123 -9.71 7.68 -6.38
C ALA A 123 -10.51 6.37 -6.27
N LEU A 124 -10.20 5.50 -5.31
CA LEU A 124 -10.96 4.27 -5.06
C LEU A 124 -12.41 4.56 -4.61
N VAL A 125 -12.63 5.57 -3.77
CA VAL A 125 -13.99 6.01 -3.40
C VAL A 125 -14.77 6.49 -4.62
N ALA A 126 -14.12 7.22 -5.52
CA ALA A 126 -14.74 7.78 -6.73
C ALA A 126 -14.98 6.74 -7.83
N THR A 127 -14.36 5.55 -7.74
CA THR A 127 -14.53 4.49 -8.74
C THR A 127 -15.91 3.87 -8.62
N SER A 128 -16.71 3.94 -9.71
CA SER A 128 -18.05 3.40 -9.78
C SER A 128 -18.17 2.18 -10.70
N ASP A 129 -17.22 2.01 -11.60
CA ASP A 129 -17.29 0.98 -12.65
C ASP A 129 -16.71 -0.34 -12.15
N GLU A 130 -17.42 -1.43 -12.46
CA GLU A 130 -16.99 -2.79 -12.16
C GLU A 130 -15.68 -3.12 -12.90
N GLY A 131 -14.65 -3.52 -12.18
CA GLY A 131 -13.30 -3.82 -12.71
C GLY A 131 -12.32 -2.63 -12.72
N ALA A 132 -12.79 -1.37 -12.66
CA ALA A 132 -11.90 -0.21 -12.62
C ALA A 132 -11.15 -0.05 -11.28
N ALA A 133 -11.61 -0.72 -10.22
CA ALA A 133 -10.98 -0.68 -8.91
C ALA A 133 -9.56 -1.26 -8.94
N ARG A 134 -9.32 -2.31 -9.74
CA ARG A 134 -7.98 -2.90 -9.91
C ARG A 134 -6.99 -1.93 -10.55
N GLU A 135 -7.41 -1.26 -11.63
CA GLU A 135 -6.59 -0.27 -12.32
C GLU A 135 -6.29 0.93 -11.43
N THR A 136 -7.32 1.40 -10.69
CA THR A 136 -7.18 2.48 -9.71
C THR A 136 -6.21 2.11 -8.59
N THR A 137 -6.28 0.88 -8.09
CA THR A 137 -5.33 0.36 -7.09
C THR A 137 -3.91 0.29 -7.64
N LEU A 138 -3.72 -0.21 -8.87
CA LEU A 138 -2.41 -0.25 -9.54
C LEU A 138 -1.83 1.15 -9.70
N ALA A 139 -2.65 2.11 -10.13
CA ALA A 139 -2.24 3.51 -10.28
C ALA A 139 -1.78 4.09 -8.94
N GLY A 140 -2.58 3.94 -7.89
CA GLY A 140 -2.24 4.40 -6.54
C GLY A 140 -0.98 3.74 -5.99
N ALA A 141 -0.84 2.43 -6.15
CA ALA A 141 0.33 1.69 -5.69
C ALA A 141 1.63 2.15 -6.39
N TRP A 142 1.62 2.32 -7.72
CA TRP A 142 2.79 2.83 -8.44
C TRP A 142 3.12 4.29 -8.11
N GLN A 143 2.12 5.13 -7.83
CA GLN A 143 2.34 6.49 -7.34
C GLN A 143 3.01 6.49 -5.96
N ILE A 144 2.57 5.62 -5.05
CA ILE A 144 3.20 5.46 -3.73
C ILE A 144 4.63 4.97 -3.87
N VAL A 145 4.89 3.97 -4.71
CA VAL A 145 6.25 3.47 -5.00
C VAL A 145 7.13 4.60 -5.52
N ALA A 146 6.61 5.45 -6.41
CA ALA A 146 7.34 6.62 -6.92
C ALA A 146 7.58 7.68 -5.81
N ALA A 147 6.56 7.98 -4.98
CA ALA A 147 6.68 8.91 -3.86
C ALA A 147 7.73 8.46 -2.85
N LEU A 148 7.83 7.16 -2.60
CA LEU A 148 8.83 6.54 -1.73
C LEU A 148 10.26 6.55 -2.34
N GLY A 149 10.41 6.98 -3.59
CA GLY A 149 11.72 7.18 -4.24
C GLY A 149 12.31 5.93 -4.88
N PHE A 150 11.56 4.83 -5.01
CA PHE A 150 12.03 3.61 -5.68
C PHE A 150 11.19 3.19 -6.90
N GLY A 151 10.53 4.18 -7.53
CA GLY A 151 9.83 3.97 -8.80
C GLY A 151 10.77 3.43 -9.87
N PRO A 152 10.38 2.38 -10.63
CA PRO A 152 11.24 1.74 -11.60
C PRO A 152 11.54 2.67 -12.80
N ALA A 153 12.79 2.64 -13.29
CA ALA A 153 13.14 3.29 -14.53
C ALA A 153 12.52 2.51 -15.70
N VAL A 154 11.51 3.06 -16.36
CA VAL A 154 10.78 2.40 -17.47
C VAL A 154 10.86 3.17 -18.80
N ALA A 155 11.26 4.45 -18.78
CA ALA A 155 11.45 5.26 -19.99
C ALA A 155 12.83 5.10 -20.62
N GLU A 156 13.82 4.76 -19.79
CA GLU A 156 15.22 4.59 -20.20
C GLU A 156 15.81 3.32 -19.60
N CYS A 157 16.94 2.89 -20.13
CA CYS A 157 17.66 1.75 -19.60
C CYS A 157 18.26 2.07 -18.24
N ALA A 158 17.86 1.35 -17.19
CA ALA A 158 18.33 1.56 -15.82
C ALA A 158 19.85 1.37 -15.65
N GLU A 159 20.50 0.63 -16.56
CA GLU A 159 21.96 0.38 -16.52
C GLU A 159 22.77 1.45 -17.26
N CYS A 160 22.35 1.87 -18.45
CA CYS A 160 23.18 2.74 -19.32
C CYS A 160 22.50 4.08 -19.67
N GLY A 161 21.33 4.39 -19.17
CA GLY A 161 20.60 5.62 -19.41
C GLY A 161 20.11 5.83 -20.85
N THR A 162 20.27 4.83 -21.74
CA THR A 162 19.77 4.98 -23.12
C THR A 162 18.25 5.02 -23.12
N ALA A 163 17.67 6.09 -23.68
CA ALA A 163 16.23 6.20 -23.87
C ALA A 163 15.70 5.03 -24.71
N LEU A 164 14.56 4.48 -24.34
CA LEU A 164 13.88 3.42 -25.06
C LEU A 164 12.80 4.03 -25.95
N GLY A 165 12.73 3.55 -27.19
CA GLY A 165 11.69 3.96 -28.12
C GLY A 165 10.29 3.56 -27.61
N GLU A 166 9.29 4.33 -28.01
CA GLU A 166 7.88 4.11 -27.60
C GLU A 166 7.37 2.69 -27.90
N LYS A 167 7.87 2.08 -28.98
CA LYS A 167 7.46 0.73 -29.43
C LYS A 167 8.42 -0.39 -28.97
N ASP A 168 9.50 -0.05 -28.27
CA ASP A 168 10.48 -1.04 -27.84
C ASP A 168 9.99 -1.84 -26.64
N SER A 169 10.00 -3.16 -26.74
CA SER A 169 9.94 -4.02 -25.55
C SER A 169 11.30 -4.02 -24.85
N ALA A 170 11.30 -4.12 -23.54
CA ALA A 170 12.51 -4.15 -22.73
C ALA A 170 12.50 -5.34 -21.76
N LEU A 171 13.64 -5.64 -21.15
CA LEU A 171 13.74 -6.63 -20.09
C LEU A 171 13.61 -5.92 -18.73
N PHE A 172 12.57 -6.18 -17.98
CA PHE A 172 12.40 -5.66 -16.64
C PHE A 172 13.14 -6.53 -15.63
N THR A 173 13.93 -5.91 -14.78
CA THR A 173 14.74 -6.61 -13.77
C THR A 173 14.55 -5.93 -12.41
N HIS A 174 14.05 -6.68 -11.43
CA HIS A 174 13.80 -6.16 -10.08
C HIS A 174 15.08 -5.69 -9.40
N SER A 175 16.18 -6.44 -9.54
CA SER A 175 17.47 -6.13 -8.90
C SER A 175 18.10 -4.83 -9.38
N ILE A 176 17.78 -4.38 -10.60
CA ILE A 176 18.29 -3.12 -11.16
C ILE A 176 17.26 -2.00 -10.98
N GLY A 177 16.02 -2.35 -10.57
CA GLY A 177 14.95 -1.38 -10.35
C GLY A 177 14.41 -0.77 -11.63
N GLY A 178 14.34 -1.53 -12.75
CA GLY A 178 13.83 -0.99 -14.01
C GLY A 178 14.07 -1.86 -15.23
N VAL A 179 13.99 -1.24 -16.40
CA VAL A 179 14.13 -1.92 -17.69
C VAL A 179 15.54 -1.81 -18.26
N LEU A 180 15.94 -2.84 -18.99
CA LEU A 180 17.19 -2.89 -19.71
C LEU A 180 16.96 -2.82 -21.23
N CYS A 181 17.79 -2.06 -21.93
CA CYS A 181 17.84 -2.07 -23.40
C CYS A 181 18.37 -3.42 -23.90
N LYS A 182 18.18 -3.70 -25.20
CA LYS A 182 18.63 -4.95 -25.86
C LYS A 182 20.10 -5.28 -25.62
N ARG A 183 20.97 -4.26 -25.53
CA ARG A 183 22.41 -4.43 -25.29
C ARG A 183 22.67 -4.89 -23.85
N CYS A 184 22.16 -4.16 -22.86
CA CYS A 184 22.39 -4.47 -21.45
C CYS A 184 21.70 -5.77 -21.03
N ALA A 185 20.51 -6.06 -21.58
CA ALA A 185 19.80 -7.31 -21.32
C ALA A 185 20.57 -8.58 -21.71
N ARG A 186 21.51 -8.50 -22.70
CA ARG A 186 22.37 -9.64 -23.07
C ARG A 186 23.42 -9.97 -22.02
N LEU A 187 23.77 -8.98 -21.18
CA LEU A 187 24.79 -9.09 -20.13
C LEU A 187 24.21 -9.42 -18.76
N SER A 188 22.88 -9.30 -18.62
CA SER A 188 22.16 -9.55 -17.37
C SER A 188 21.15 -10.66 -17.59
N PRO A 189 21.49 -11.92 -17.32
CA PRO A 189 20.56 -13.03 -17.44
C PRO A 189 19.47 -12.91 -16.36
N GLY A 190 18.23 -13.18 -16.74
CA GLY A 190 17.07 -13.09 -15.88
C GLY A 190 16.25 -11.82 -16.14
N GLY A 191 15.07 -11.79 -15.57
CA GLY A 191 14.11 -10.71 -15.75
C GLY A 191 12.91 -11.09 -16.63
N ARG A 192 11.92 -10.21 -16.67
CA ARG A 192 10.67 -10.40 -17.42
C ARG A 192 10.64 -9.47 -18.63
N LYS A 193 10.26 -10.00 -19.78
CA LYS A 193 10.02 -9.16 -20.97
C LYS A 193 8.79 -8.28 -20.71
N LEU A 194 8.99 -6.97 -20.76
CA LEU A 194 7.95 -5.96 -20.58
C LEU A 194 7.64 -5.33 -21.95
N PRO A 195 6.39 -5.49 -22.46
CA PRO A 195 5.94 -4.84 -23.69
C PRO A 195 5.98 -3.32 -23.56
N ALA A 196 6.06 -2.62 -24.69
CA ALA A 196 6.07 -1.15 -24.73
C ALA A 196 4.83 -0.56 -24.05
N VAL A 197 3.64 -1.09 -24.32
CA VAL A 197 2.37 -0.66 -23.72
C VAL A 197 2.37 -0.82 -22.21
N ALA A 198 2.97 -1.90 -21.70
CA ALA A 198 3.07 -2.12 -20.26
C ALA A 198 4.06 -1.15 -19.58
N ARG A 199 5.16 -0.79 -20.27
CA ARG A 199 6.09 0.26 -19.81
C ARG A 199 5.39 1.62 -19.74
N ASP A 200 4.63 1.96 -20.79
CA ASP A 200 3.90 3.23 -20.86
C ASP A 200 2.81 3.32 -19.79
N ALA A 201 2.15 2.20 -19.47
CA ALA A 201 1.18 2.14 -18.38
C ALA A 201 1.83 2.48 -17.03
N ILE A 202 2.95 1.85 -16.68
CA ILE A 202 3.67 2.12 -15.42
C ILE A 202 4.15 3.59 -15.38
N ALA A 203 4.77 4.08 -16.46
CA ALA A 203 5.18 5.47 -16.57
C ALA A 203 4.00 6.43 -16.42
N GLY A 204 2.86 6.08 -17.03
CA GLY A 204 1.62 6.82 -16.94
C GLY A 204 1.10 6.94 -15.52
N TRP A 205 1.00 5.82 -14.82
CA TRP A 205 0.53 5.80 -13.44
C TRP A 205 1.46 6.58 -12.51
N MET A 206 2.77 6.40 -12.59
CA MET A 206 3.72 7.17 -11.80
C MET A 206 3.64 8.69 -12.07
N ALA A 207 3.21 9.08 -13.28
CA ALA A 207 2.96 10.47 -13.65
C ALA A 207 1.52 10.94 -13.38
N GLY A 208 0.68 10.13 -12.72
CA GLY A 208 -0.72 10.47 -12.39
C GLY A 208 -1.68 10.38 -13.58
N ARG A 209 -1.29 9.75 -14.70
CA ARG A 209 -2.17 9.54 -15.86
C ARG A 209 -3.10 8.34 -15.64
N HIS A 210 -4.34 8.47 -16.08
CA HIS A 210 -5.25 7.33 -16.18
C HIS A 210 -4.81 6.42 -17.35
N VAL A 211 -4.84 5.11 -17.13
CA VAL A 211 -4.50 4.10 -18.16
C VAL A 211 -5.55 3.01 -18.10
N GLU A 212 -6.23 2.81 -19.21
CA GLU A 212 -7.18 1.71 -19.38
C GLU A 212 -6.44 0.44 -19.78
N LEU A 213 -6.79 -0.67 -19.16
CA LEU A 213 -6.23 -1.99 -19.43
C LEU A 213 -7.31 -3.01 -19.71
N THR A 214 -6.95 -4.07 -20.43
CA THR A 214 -7.75 -5.30 -20.38
C THR A 214 -7.57 -5.97 -19.02
N GLU A 215 -8.53 -6.79 -18.63
CA GLU A 215 -8.42 -7.53 -17.36
C GLU A 215 -7.17 -8.42 -17.29
N SER A 216 -6.79 -9.03 -18.42
CA SER A 216 -5.57 -9.84 -18.51
C SER A 216 -4.30 -9.02 -18.30
N ASP A 217 -4.26 -7.79 -18.84
CA ASP A 217 -3.12 -6.89 -18.67
C ASP A 217 -3.07 -6.36 -17.24
N ALA A 218 -4.22 -5.98 -16.66
CA ALA A 218 -4.30 -5.54 -15.26
C ALA A 218 -3.78 -6.61 -14.30
N ARG A 219 -4.15 -7.88 -14.49
CA ARG A 219 -3.61 -9.01 -13.71
C ARG A 219 -2.11 -9.23 -13.95
N ALA A 220 -1.62 -8.99 -15.16
CA ALA A 220 -0.18 -9.08 -15.44
C ALA A 220 0.61 -7.98 -14.72
N HIS A 221 0.07 -6.75 -14.69
CA HIS A 221 0.63 -5.64 -13.94
C HIS A 221 0.57 -5.87 -12.43
N GLN A 222 -0.50 -6.46 -11.92
CA GLN A 222 -0.65 -6.80 -10.51
C GLN A 222 0.47 -7.78 -10.07
N ARG A 223 0.70 -8.86 -10.83
CA ARG A 223 1.81 -9.80 -10.57
C ARG A 223 3.18 -9.13 -10.67
N LEU A 224 3.38 -8.25 -11.65
CA LEU A 224 4.65 -7.53 -11.80
C LEU A 224 4.92 -6.62 -10.60
N LEU A 225 3.91 -5.91 -10.14
CA LEU A 225 4.01 -5.05 -8.95
C LEU A 225 4.29 -5.88 -7.69
N HIS A 226 3.60 -7.02 -7.52
CA HIS A 226 3.84 -7.93 -6.40
C HIS A 226 5.29 -8.41 -6.36
N GLU A 227 5.79 -8.96 -7.47
CA GLU A 227 7.18 -9.41 -7.60
C GLU A 227 8.19 -8.27 -7.33
N PHE A 228 7.85 -7.05 -7.76
CA PHE A 228 8.67 -5.87 -7.52
C PHE A 228 8.72 -5.48 -6.04
N LEU A 229 7.57 -5.47 -5.39
CA LEU A 229 7.46 -5.16 -3.96
C LEU A 229 8.15 -6.22 -3.10
N ASP A 230 7.91 -7.51 -3.38
CA ASP A 230 8.54 -8.63 -2.67
C ASP A 230 10.07 -8.57 -2.75
N TYR A 231 10.61 -8.21 -3.93
CA TYR A 231 12.05 -8.05 -4.08
C TYR A 231 12.64 -6.96 -3.16
N HIS A 232 11.88 -5.90 -2.90
CA HIS A 232 12.30 -4.78 -2.06
C HIS A 232 11.92 -4.95 -0.58
N LEU A 233 11.11 -5.96 -0.25
CA LEU A 233 10.83 -6.31 1.13
C LEU A 233 12.02 -7.04 1.76
N HIS A 234 12.38 -6.61 2.95
CA HIS A 234 13.40 -7.25 3.77
C HIS A 234 12.74 -7.92 4.99
N ASP A 235 13.49 -8.77 5.69
CA ASP A 235 13.10 -9.36 6.98
C ASP A 235 11.98 -10.43 6.93
N GLY A 236 11.73 -11.05 5.76
CA GLY A 236 10.76 -12.15 5.63
C GLY A 236 9.30 -11.73 5.86
N ARG A 237 9.00 -10.43 5.76
CA ARG A 237 7.62 -9.93 5.76
C ARG A 237 6.92 -10.34 4.46
N THR A 238 5.61 -10.55 4.53
CA THR A 238 4.75 -10.90 3.40
C THR A 238 3.66 -9.86 3.22
N LEU A 239 3.31 -9.57 1.98
CA LEU A 239 2.25 -8.62 1.60
C LEU A 239 0.89 -9.31 1.63
N ARG A 240 0.34 -9.55 2.83
CA ARG A 240 -0.90 -10.33 3.00
C ARG A 240 -2.14 -9.64 2.44
N ALA A 241 -2.26 -8.33 2.62
CA ALA A 241 -3.37 -7.58 2.06
C ALA A 241 -3.26 -7.52 0.53
N PHE A 242 -2.04 -7.38 0.02
CA PHE A 242 -1.78 -7.43 -1.41
C PHE A 242 -2.10 -8.82 -2.00
N ASP A 243 -1.72 -9.92 -1.32
CA ASP A 243 -2.08 -11.29 -1.71
C ASP A 243 -3.60 -11.44 -1.79
N MET A 244 -4.34 -10.94 -0.79
CA MET A 244 -5.80 -10.98 -0.78
C MET A 244 -6.41 -10.19 -1.95
N TRP A 245 -5.89 -9.02 -2.25
CA TRP A 245 -6.31 -8.22 -3.39
C TRP A 245 -5.98 -8.92 -4.72
N GLU A 246 -4.79 -9.54 -4.84
CA GLU A 246 -4.40 -10.28 -6.06
C GLU A 246 -5.28 -11.51 -6.30
N CYS A 247 -5.58 -12.28 -5.27
CA CYS A 247 -6.43 -13.46 -5.38
C CYS A 247 -7.90 -13.13 -5.65
N GLY A 248 -8.38 -11.92 -5.31
CA GLY A 248 -9.77 -11.50 -5.47
C GLY A 248 -10.76 -12.33 -4.63
N ALA A 249 -12.05 -12.15 -4.86
CA ALA A 249 -13.13 -12.84 -4.13
C ALA A 249 -13.08 -14.38 -4.19
N THR A 250 -12.35 -14.95 -5.13
CA THR A 250 -12.22 -16.41 -5.34
C THR A 250 -11.47 -17.09 -4.18
N ALA A 251 -10.59 -16.38 -3.48
CA ALA A 251 -9.81 -16.95 -2.37
C ALA A 251 -10.59 -17.09 -1.06
N LEU A 252 -11.68 -16.36 -0.89
CA LEU A 252 -12.54 -16.45 0.29
C LEU A 252 -13.38 -17.75 0.34
N GLY A 253 -13.51 -18.45 -0.81
CA GLY A 253 -14.23 -19.73 -0.93
C GLY A 253 -13.40 -20.98 -0.66
N SER A 254 -12.08 -20.90 -0.62
CA SER A 254 -11.17 -22.05 -0.50
C SER A 254 -10.21 -21.92 0.68
N ARG A 255 -10.74 -21.80 1.90
CA ARG A 255 -9.94 -22.06 3.10
C ARG A 255 -9.70 -23.57 3.21
N PRO A 256 -8.47 -24.08 3.14
CA PRO A 256 -8.19 -25.41 3.66
C PRO A 256 -8.39 -25.37 5.18
N SER A 257 -9.31 -26.17 5.66
CA SER A 257 -9.52 -26.51 7.05
C SER A 257 -8.24 -27.19 7.59
N ALA A 258 -7.33 -26.42 8.15
CA ALA A 258 -6.14 -26.91 8.85
C ALA A 258 -6.10 -26.35 10.27
N LEU A 259 -7.13 -26.70 11.03
CA LEU A 259 -7.04 -26.78 12.48
C LEU A 259 -6.97 -28.29 12.83
N GLY A 260 -5.78 -28.86 12.66
CA GLY A 260 -5.41 -30.12 13.28
C GLY A 260 -5.32 -29.90 14.79
N SER A 261 -6.34 -30.33 15.47
CA SER A 261 -6.35 -30.56 16.91
C SER A 261 -5.17 -31.47 17.28
N ARG A 262 -4.13 -30.90 17.87
CA ARG A 262 -3.16 -31.69 18.66
C ARG A 262 -3.76 -31.87 20.05
N GLU A 263 -4.29 -33.05 20.28
CA GLU A 263 -4.54 -33.55 21.63
C GLU A 263 -3.20 -33.66 22.37
N PRO A 264 -3.13 -33.26 23.66
CA PRO A 264 -1.97 -33.54 24.49
C PRO A 264 -1.97 -35.04 24.83
N ARG A 265 -0.89 -35.75 24.51
CA ARG A 265 -0.63 -37.09 25.01
C ARG A 265 -0.41 -36.97 26.51
N ALA A 266 -1.25 -37.65 27.25
CA ALA A 266 -0.99 -38.06 28.63
C ALA A 266 0.03 -39.20 28.62
N ASP A 267 1.22 -38.94 29.13
CA ASP A 267 2.14 -39.97 29.52
C ASP A 267 2.07 -40.12 31.03
N GLY A 268 1.89 -41.42 31.47
CA GLY A 268 1.80 -41.87 32.81
C GLY A 268 3.14 -41.93 33.58
#